data_f00c5ceb41682c5ab83c02c5f98f05b6
#
_entry.id   f00c5ceb41682c5ab83c02c5f98f05b6
#
_cell.length_a   1.000
_cell.length_b   1.000
_cell.length_c   1.000
_cell.angle_alpha   90.00
_cell.angle_beta   90.00
_cell.angle_gamma   90.00
#
_symmetry.space_group_name_H-M   'P 1'
#
loop_
_entity.id
_entity.type
_entity.pdbx_description
1 polymer ?
#
loop_
_entity_poly.entity_id
_entity_poly.type
_entity_poly.pdbx_seq_one_letter_code
_entity_poly.pdbx_strand_id
1 'polypeptide(L)'
;MHNPSTPEDSVLACRNLQKSFVQGPEQLTILNDINLDIGRGERISIVGPSGAGKTTLLHMLGGLDTPSQGSVLVRGKDIAQMNDRERSRLRNRELGFVYQFHHLLAEFSALENAAMPLLIAGEKRAVAFAKSTELLERVGLAHRLQHRPAQLSGGERQRVAIARALANSPACVLLDEPTGNLDGDTAASVQALLLELNRELQTSLVIVTHDMQLAHRMDRILALADGRLQETAA
;
A
#
# COMPACT_ATOMS: atom_id res chain seq x y z
N MET A 1 12.14 21.57 8.93
CA MET A 1 12.66 20.64 9.94
C MET A 1 11.51 19.73 10.32
N HIS A 2 11.52 18.50 9.80
CA HIS A 2 10.51 17.49 10.13
C HIS A 2 10.91 16.92 11.50
N ASN A 3 10.07 17.14 12.50
CA ASN A 3 10.27 16.55 13.82
C ASN A 3 9.93 15.06 13.69
N PRO A 4 10.83 14.11 14.06
CA PRO A 4 10.46 12.70 14.02
C PRO A 4 9.25 12.53 14.92
N SER A 5 8.15 12.02 14.35
CA SER A 5 6.92 11.69 15.07
C SER A 5 7.30 10.80 16.26
N THR A 6 6.78 11.12 17.42
CA THR A 6 6.92 10.26 18.59
C THR A 6 6.34 8.87 18.26
N PRO A 7 6.85 7.77 18.82
CA PRO A 7 6.36 6.42 18.54
C PRO A 7 4.84 6.25 18.73
N GLU A 8 4.18 7.15 19.45
CA GLU A 8 2.75 7.16 19.71
C GLU A 8 1.90 7.67 18.52
N ASP A 9 2.48 8.44 17.59
CA ASP A 9 1.76 9.00 16.42
C ASP A 9 1.93 8.17 15.14
N SER A 10 2.67 7.08 15.20
CA SER A 10 2.96 6.22 14.07
C SER A 10 1.76 5.36 13.68
N VAL A 11 1.32 5.43 12.41
CA VAL A 11 0.23 4.59 11.89
C VAL A 11 0.72 3.21 11.48
N LEU A 12 1.99 3.12 11.06
CA LEU A 12 2.65 1.89 10.65
C LEU A 12 4.14 1.98 11.05
N ALA A 13 4.67 0.95 11.69
CA ALA A 13 6.07 0.90 12.07
C ALA A 13 6.64 -0.51 11.99
N CYS A 14 7.96 -0.64 11.90
CA CYS A 14 8.64 -1.91 12.18
C CYS A 14 9.88 -1.70 13.02
N ARG A 15 10.27 -2.75 13.77
CA ARG A 15 11.40 -2.74 14.70
C ARG A 15 12.24 -3.99 14.50
N ASN A 16 13.53 -3.79 14.23
CA ASN A 16 14.53 -4.84 14.01
C ASN A 16 14.01 -5.94 13.07
N LEU A 17 13.25 -5.53 12.04
CA LEU A 17 12.57 -6.44 11.13
C LEU A 17 13.59 -7.21 10.30
N GLN A 18 13.51 -8.52 10.36
CA GLN A 18 14.33 -9.43 9.56
C GLN A 18 13.45 -10.42 8.81
N LYS A 19 13.80 -10.70 7.56
CA LYS A 19 13.19 -11.78 6.78
C LYS A 19 14.25 -12.61 6.11
N SER A 20 14.21 -13.91 6.38
CA SER A 20 15.07 -14.91 5.77
C SER A 20 14.23 -16.05 5.21
N PHE A 21 14.70 -16.62 4.13
CA PHE A 21 14.12 -17.81 3.49
C PHE A 21 15.12 -18.97 3.56
N VAL A 22 14.62 -20.18 3.80
CA VAL A 22 15.44 -21.40 3.75
C VAL A 22 15.40 -21.93 2.33
N GLN A 23 16.57 -22.03 1.70
CA GLN A 23 16.72 -22.58 0.36
C GLN A 23 17.71 -23.76 0.41
N GLY A 24 17.17 -24.97 0.61
CA GLY A 24 18.01 -26.14 0.86
C GLY A 24 18.79 -26.02 2.19
N PRO A 25 20.13 -26.23 2.21
CA PRO A 25 20.93 -26.07 3.42
C PRO A 25 21.28 -24.61 3.76
N GLU A 26 20.99 -23.66 2.87
CA GLU A 26 21.37 -22.24 3.02
C GLU A 26 20.18 -21.40 3.51
N GLN A 27 20.50 -20.40 4.33
CA GLN A 27 19.56 -19.37 4.76
C GLN A 27 19.89 -18.08 4.03
N LEU A 28 18.96 -17.62 3.18
CA LEU A 28 19.08 -16.36 2.45
C LEU A 28 18.34 -15.27 3.22
N THR A 29 19.05 -14.31 3.78
CA THR A 29 18.48 -13.14 4.44
C THR A 29 18.24 -12.03 3.41
N ILE A 30 16.96 -11.66 3.24
CA ILE A 30 16.52 -10.63 2.29
C ILE A 30 16.38 -9.28 2.97
N LEU A 31 15.88 -9.25 4.22
CA LEU A 31 15.74 -8.04 5.02
C LEU A 31 16.48 -8.25 6.32
N ASN A 32 17.26 -7.23 6.74
CA ASN A 32 18.12 -7.31 7.90
C ASN A 32 18.08 -6.00 8.70
N ASP A 33 17.56 -6.09 9.93
CA ASP A 33 17.49 -4.98 10.89
C ASP A 33 16.81 -3.72 10.34
N ILE A 34 15.63 -3.89 9.70
CA ILE A 34 14.85 -2.77 9.20
C ILE A 34 14.09 -2.11 10.36
N ASN A 35 14.29 -0.81 10.50
CA ASN A 35 13.59 0.05 11.44
C ASN A 35 12.93 1.19 10.67
N LEU A 36 11.61 1.40 10.86
CA LEU A 36 10.84 2.40 10.13
C LEU A 36 9.66 2.86 10.97
N ASP A 37 9.41 4.17 10.94
CA ASP A 37 8.19 4.81 11.46
C ASP A 37 7.53 5.60 10.34
N ILE A 38 6.20 5.50 10.26
CA ILE A 38 5.37 6.19 9.29
C ILE A 38 4.29 6.93 10.05
N GLY A 39 4.35 8.25 10.01
CA GLY A 39 3.39 9.15 10.64
C GLY A 39 2.07 9.23 9.84
N ARG A 40 1.05 9.80 10.45
CA ARG A 40 -0.25 10.01 9.80
C ARG A 40 -0.13 10.99 8.63
N GLY A 41 -0.67 10.62 7.48
CA GLY A 41 -0.63 11.42 6.25
C GLY A 41 0.73 11.51 5.60
N GLU A 42 1.77 10.91 6.18
CA GLU A 42 3.13 10.91 5.64
C GLU A 42 3.21 10.08 4.35
N ARG A 43 4.03 10.54 3.42
CA ARG A 43 4.30 9.89 2.14
C ARG A 43 5.76 9.48 2.10
N ILE A 44 6.02 8.20 1.97
CA ILE A 44 7.38 7.69 1.81
C ILE A 44 7.52 6.90 0.52
N SER A 45 8.68 6.98 -0.10
CA SER A 45 9.09 6.08 -1.18
C SER A 45 10.20 5.17 -0.72
N ILE A 46 10.13 3.91 -1.15
CA ILE A 46 11.19 2.92 -0.97
C ILE A 46 11.73 2.59 -2.35
N VAL A 47 12.99 2.97 -2.60
CA VAL A 47 13.68 2.76 -3.85
C VAL A 47 14.80 1.73 -3.69
N GLY A 48 15.29 1.18 -4.79
CA GLY A 48 16.38 0.21 -4.79
C GLY A 48 16.39 -0.68 -6.03
N PRO A 49 17.46 -1.43 -6.28
CA PRO A 49 17.57 -2.29 -7.45
C PRO A 49 16.51 -3.40 -7.46
N SER A 50 16.30 -4.01 -8.63
CA SER A 50 15.45 -5.20 -8.74
C SER A 50 16.02 -6.31 -7.86
N GLY A 51 15.16 -7.03 -7.15
CA GLY A 51 15.57 -8.10 -6.23
C GLY A 51 16.08 -7.63 -4.86
N ALA A 52 16.15 -6.32 -4.56
CA ALA A 52 16.61 -5.81 -3.26
C ALA A 52 15.67 -6.16 -2.07
N GLY A 53 14.50 -6.75 -2.32
CA GLY A 53 13.55 -7.11 -1.25
C GLY A 53 12.44 -6.08 -1.01
N LYS A 54 12.23 -5.09 -1.92
CA LYS A 54 11.22 -4.04 -1.76
C LYS A 54 9.80 -4.59 -1.60
N THR A 55 9.37 -5.48 -2.49
CA THR A 55 8.06 -6.16 -2.40
C THR A 55 7.98 -7.04 -1.15
N THR A 56 9.08 -7.69 -0.75
CA THR A 56 9.14 -8.45 0.50
C THR A 56 8.90 -7.55 1.71
N LEU A 57 9.56 -6.38 1.75
CA LEU A 57 9.34 -5.40 2.81
C LEU A 57 7.87 -4.93 2.84
N LEU A 58 7.30 -4.63 1.67
CA LEU A 58 5.89 -4.24 1.57
C LEU A 58 4.96 -5.34 2.09
N HIS A 59 5.24 -6.61 1.80
CA HIS A 59 4.46 -7.75 2.31
C HIS A 59 4.59 -7.90 3.83
N MET A 60 5.78 -7.66 4.41
CA MET A 60 5.96 -7.65 5.87
C MET A 60 5.14 -6.53 6.51
N LEU A 61 5.31 -5.29 6.03
CA LEU A 61 4.57 -4.12 6.51
C LEU A 61 3.05 -4.30 6.39
N GLY A 62 2.62 -5.00 5.35
CA GLY A 62 1.21 -5.32 5.10
C GLY A 62 0.66 -6.51 5.86
N GLY A 63 1.49 -7.26 6.60
CA GLY A 63 1.07 -8.49 7.28
C GLY A 63 0.56 -9.57 6.32
N LEU A 64 1.05 -9.57 5.07
CA LEU A 64 0.80 -10.62 4.06
C LEU A 64 1.71 -11.82 4.28
N ASP A 65 2.86 -11.58 4.88
CA ASP A 65 3.80 -12.60 5.34
C ASP A 65 4.30 -12.22 6.75
N THR A 66 4.93 -13.15 7.45
CA THR A 66 5.43 -12.95 8.81
C THR A 66 6.95 -12.74 8.80
N PRO A 67 7.48 -11.81 9.62
CA PRO A 67 8.90 -11.64 9.77
C PRO A 67 9.54 -12.88 10.40
N SER A 68 10.82 -13.12 10.10
CA SER A 68 11.62 -14.15 10.77
C SER A 68 12.05 -13.68 12.17
N GLN A 69 12.28 -12.36 12.33
CA GLN A 69 12.56 -11.70 13.60
C GLN A 69 12.04 -10.26 13.56
N GLY A 70 11.91 -9.65 14.72
CA GLY A 70 11.41 -8.28 14.88
C GLY A 70 9.90 -8.22 14.90
N SER A 71 9.36 -7.01 14.75
CA SER A 71 7.92 -6.76 14.82
C SER A 71 7.46 -5.76 13.77
N VAL A 72 6.16 -5.84 13.42
CA VAL A 72 5.46 -4.86 12.60
C VAL A 72 4.24 -4.39 13.37
N LEU A 73 4.14 -3.08 13.54
CA LEU A 73 3.12 -2.43 14.36
C LEU A 73 2.18 -1.63 13.44
N VAL A 74 0.89 -1.97 13.47
CA VAL A 74 -0.16 -1.20 12.80
C VAL A 74 -1.01 -0.55 13.87
N ARG A 75 -1.02 0.78 13.93
CA ARG A 75 -1.64 1.54 15.02
C ARG A 75 -1.23 1.02 16.41
N GLY A 76 0.08 0.79 16.60
CA GLY A 76 0.65 0.30 17.84
C GLY A 76 0.40 -1.18 18.15
N LYS A 77 -0.31 -1.92 17.31
CA LYS A 77 -0.60 -3.35 17.48
C LYS A 77 0.37 -4.20 16.69
N ASP A 78 1.10 -5.09 17.35
CA ASP A 78 2.04 -6.01 16.68
C ASP A 78 1.28 -7.11 15.94
N ILE A 79 1.34 -7.03 14.60
CA ILE A 79 0.64 -7.97 13.72
C ILE A 79 1.32 -9.35 13.65
N ALA A 80 2.59 -9.46 14.03
CA ALA A 80 3.31 -10.72 14.08
C ALA A 80 2.81 -11.64 15.21
N GLN A 81 2.26 -11.05 16.27
CA GLN A 81 1.71 -11.79 17.43
C GLN A 81 0.24 -12.18 17.26
N MET A 82 -0.42 -11.73 16.18
CA MET A 82 -1.82 -12.01 15.91
C MET A 82 -2.01 -13.36 15.21
N ASN A 83 -3.12 -14.02 15.52
CA ASN A 83 -3.57 -15.14 14.68
C ASN A 83 -4.05 -14.63 13.29
N ASP A 84 -4.18 -15.54 12.32
CA ASP A 84 -4.50 -15.18 10.93
C ASP A 84 -5.81 -14.40 10.78
N ARG A 85 -6.82 -14.73 11.59
CA ARG A 85 -8.13 -14.07 11.56
C ARG A 85 -8.03 -12.62 12.07
N GLU A 86 -7.33 -12.41 13.16
CA GLU A 86 -7.11 -11.08 13.74
C GLU A 86 -6.27 -10.21 12.80
N ARG A 87 -5.16 -10.75 12.29
CA ARG A 87 -4.29 -10.10 11.32
C ARG A 87 -5.03 -9.72 10.05
N SER A 88 -5.84 -10.62 9.49
CA SER A 88 -6.64 -10.35 8.28
C SER A 88 -7.69 -9.27 8.51
N ARG A 89 -8.33 -9.25 9.70
CA ARG A 89 -9.30 -8.22 10.06
C ARG A 89 -8.64 -6.86 10.24
N LEU A 90 -7.48 -6.79 10.92
CA LEU A 90 -6.73 -5.55 11.10
C LEU A 90 -6.26 -5.01 9.74
N ARG A 91 -5.65 -5.88 8.91
CA ARG A 91 -5.22 -5.52 7.55
C ARG A 91 -6.36 -4.96 6.71
N ASN A 92 -7.51 -5.62 6.69
CA ASN A 92 -8.66 -5.15 5.92
C ASN A 92 -9.14 -3.75 6.34
N ARG A 93 -9.05 -3.42 7.63
CA ARG A 93 -9.54 -2.14 8.18
C ARG A 93 -8.52 -1.01 8.10
N GLU A 94 -7.26 -1.31 8.38
CA GLU A 94 -6.23 -0.28 8.61
C GLU A 94 -5.27 -0.11 7.43
N LEU A 95 -5.22 -1.09 6.49
CA LEU A 95 -4.29 -1.07 5.38
C LEU A 95 -5.01 -1.19 4.04
N GLY A 96 -4.58 -0.38 3.07
CA GLY A 96 -4.95 -0.51 1.67
C GLY A 96 -3.78 -1.07 0.85
N PHE A 97 -4.09 -1.72 -0.29
CA PHE A 97 -3.06 -2.26 -1.19
C PHE A 97 -3.34 -1.90 -2.63
N VAL A 98 -2.31 -1.41 -3.30
CA VAL A 98 -2.30 -1.15 -4.75
C VAL A 98 -1.09 -1.86 -5.34
N TYR A 99 -1.31 -2.71 -6.35
CA TYR A 99 -0.29 -3.49 -7.02
C TYR A 99 -0.08 -3.04 -8.46
N GLN A 100 1.08 -3.32 -9.02
CA GLN A 100 1.44 -3.03 -10.40
C GLN A 100 0.45 -3.65 -11.41
N PHE A 101 -0.02 -4.87 -11.15
CA PHE A 101 -1.00 -5.58 -12.00
C PHE A 101 -2.44 -5.43 -11.51
N HIS A 102 -2.73 -4.44 -10.65
CA HIS A 102 -4.05 -4.06 -10.13
C HIS A 102 -4.76 -5.14 -9.32
N HIS A 103 -4.64 -6.42 -9.65
CA HIS A 103 -5.27 -7.58 -9.02
C HIS A 103 -6.79 -7.39 -8.82
N LEU A 104 -7.46 -6.87 -9.85
CA LEU A 104 -8.91 -6.78 -9.87
C LEU A 104 -9.51 -8.16 -10.15
N LEU A 105 -10.64 -8.44 -9.51
CA LEU A 105 -11.41 -9.65 -9.74
C LEU A 105 -12.14 -9.50 -11.09
N ALA A 106 -11.82 -10.35 -12.05
CA ALA A 106 -12.23 -10.21 -13.46
C ALA A 106 -13.75 -10.32 -13.67
N GLU A 107 -14.42 -11.11 -12.81
CA GLU A 107 -15.85 -11.37 -12.86
C GLU A 107 -16.70 -10.22 -12.29
N PHE A 108 -16.09 -9.35 -11.48
CA PHE A 108 -16.74 -8.26 -10.78
C PHE A 108 -16.58 -6.93 -11.53
N SER A 109 -17.60 -6.08 -11.44
CA SER A 109 -17.55 -4.71 -11.95
C SER A 109 -16.57 -3.83 -11.17
N ALA A 110 -16.28 -2.62 -11.66
CA ALA A 110 -15.49 -1.62 -10.96
C ALA A 110 -16.07 -1.32 -9.57
N LEU A 111 -17.39 -1.15 -9.48
CA LEU A 111 -18.10 -0.91 -8.21
C LEU A 111 -17.97 -2.08 -7.24
N GLU A 112 -18.15 -3.31 -7.71
CA GLU A 112 -18.01 -4.50 -6.87
C GLU A 112 -16.57 -4.72 -6.41
N ASN A 113 -15.58 -4.50 -7.27
CA ASN A 113 -14.17 -4.53 -6.89
C ASN A 113 -13.85 -3.49 -5.80
N ALA A 114 -14.31 -2.25 -5.95
CA ALA A 114 -14.09 -1.19 -4.97
C ALA A 114 -14.81 -1.47 -3.64
N ALA A 115 -16.00 -2.10 -3.68
CA ALA A 115 -16.80 -2.40 -2.50
C ALA A 115 -16.31 -3.62 -1.70
N MET A 116 -15.47 -4.48 -2.30
CA MET A 116 -15.06 -5.76 -1.69
C MET A 116 -14.48 -5.61 -0.28
N PRO A 117 -13.58 -4.66 0.04
CA PRO A 117 -13.06 -4.51 1.39
C PRO A 117 -14.13 -4.19 2.43
N LEU A 118 -15.12 -3.38 2.06
CA LEU A 118 -16.25 -3.02 2.93
C LEU A 118 -17.17 -4.22 3.20
N LEU A 119 -17.43 -5.03 2.16
CA LEU A 119 -18.22 -6.26 2.29
C LEU A 119 -17.51 -7.28 3.19
N ILE A 120 -16.18 -7.43 3.03
CA ILE A 120 -15.35 -8.30 3.90
C ILE A 120 -15.36 -7.79 5.35
N ALA A 121 -15.40 -6.47 5.56
CA ALA A 121 -15.52 -5.86 6.89
C ALA A 121 -16.89 -6.10 7.55
N GLY A 122 -17.89 -6.61 6.79
CA GLY A 122 -19.24 -6.89 7.26
C GLY A 122 -20.24 -5.75 7.04
N GLU A 123 -19.90 -4.75 6.24
CA GLU A 123 -20.83 -3.68 5.89
C GLU A 123 -22.01 -4.20 5.05
N LYS A 124 -23.18 -3.62 5.23
CA LYS A 124 -24.35 -3.93 4.40
C LYS A 124 -24.07 -3.54 2.95
N ARG A 125 -24.49 -4.38 2.00
CA ARG A 125 -24.25 -4.16 0.55
C ARG A 125 -24.61 -2.75 0.08
N ALA A 126 -25.77 -2.23 0.48
CA ALA A 126 -26.20 -0.89 0.09
C ALA A 126 -25.23 0.20 0.55
N VAL A 127 -24.72 0.10 1.79
CA VAL A 127 -23.75 1.05 2.37
C VAL A 127 -22.40 0.91 1.67
N ALA A 128 -21.92 -0.33 1.48
CA ALA A 128 -20.68 -0.60 0.78
C ALA A 128 -20.69 -0.04 -0.65
N PHE A 129 -21.78 -0.24 -1.38
CA PHE A 129 -21.93 0.26 -2.74
C PHE A 129 -22.02 1.79 -2.80
N ALA A 130 -22.77 2.44 -1.89
CA ALA A 130 -22.83 3.90 -1.83
C ALA A 130 -21.45 4.53 -1.60
N LYS A 131 -20.73 4.09 -0.57
CA LYS A 131 -19.37 4.55 -0.27
C LYS A 131 -18.40 4.32 -1.45
N SER A 132 -18.49 3.17 -2.11
CA SER A 132 -17.62 2.83 -3.24
C SER A 132 -17.96 3.62 -4.49
N THR A 133 -19.22 3.98 -4.71
CA THR A 133 -19.65 4.89 -5.78
C THR A 133 -19.00 6.27 -5.59
N GLU A 134 -19.07 6.85 -4.39
CA GLU A 134 -18.45 8.13 -4.07
C GLU A 134 -16.93 8.09 -4.32
N LEU A 135 -16.24 7.01 -3.93
CA LEU A 135 -14.81 6.84 -4.19
C LEU A 135 -14.50 6.73 -5.68
N LEU A 136 -15.31 5.98 -6.44
CA LEU A 136 -15.13 5.84 -7.89
C LEU A 136 -15.40 7.16 -8.62
N GLU A 137 -16.35 7.96 -8.16
CA GLU A 137 -16.56 9.32 -8.66
C GLU A 137 -15.35 10.21 -8.39
N ARG A 138 -14.80 10.19 -7.19
CA ARG A 138 -13.57 10.93 -6.82
C ARG A 138 -12.35 10.55 -7.66
N VAL A 139 -12.22 9.31 -8.07
CA VAL A 139 -11.15 8.89 -8.98
C VAL A 139 -11.51 9.06 -10.46
N GLY A 140 -12.64 9.74 -10.79
CA GLY A 140 -13.06 10.09 -12.15
C GLY A 140 -13.72 8.94 -12.92
N LEU A 141 -14.28 7.94 -12.22
CA LEU A 141 -14.88 6.74 -12.82
C LEU A 141 -16.40 6.63 -12.63
N ALA A 142 -17.12 7.74 -12.42
CA ALA A 142 -18.59 7.76 -12.30
C ALA A 142 -19.31 7.04 -13.45
N HIS A 143 -18.76 7.15 -14.66
CA HIS A 143 -19.34 6.55 -15.88
C HIS A 143 -18.90 5.10 -16.11
N ARG A 144 -18.09 4.50 -15.23
CA ARG A 144 -17.49 3.17 -15.36
C ARG A 144 -17.94 2.16 -14.28
N LEU A 145 -18.85 2.53 -13.40
CA LEU A 145 -19.23 1.72 -12.23
C LEU A 145 -19.55 0.26 -12.55
N GLN A 146 -20.24 0.00 -13.66
CA GLN A 146 -20.68 -1.33 -14.07
C GLN A 146 -19.72 -2.05 -15.02
N HIS A 147 -18.61 -1.39 -15.44
CA HIS A 147 -17.64 -2.00 -16.35
C HIS A 147 -16.79 -3.04 -15.60
N ARG A 148 -16.52 -4.16 -16.28
CA ARG A 148 -15.59 -5.19 -15.80
C ARG A 148 -14.15 -4.81 -16.16
N PRO A 149 -13.13 -5.37 -15.47
CA PRO A 149 -11.73 -5.05 -15.72
C PRO A 149 -11.29 -5.15 -17.17
N ALA A 150 -11.83 -6.13 -17.92
CA ALA A 150 -11.54 -6.29 -19.35
C ALA A 150 -12.03 -5.13 -20.24
N GLN A 151 -12.97 -4.33 -19.75
CA GLN A 151 -13.58 -3.19 -20.46
C GLN A 151 -12.93 -1.85 -20.06
N LEU A 152 -11.94 -1.88 -19.16
CA LEU A 152 -11.27 -0.71 -18.62
C LEU A 152 -9.86 -0.59 -19.21
N SER A 153 -9.41 0.65 -19.43
CA SER A 153 -8.01 0.94 -19.76
C SER A 153 -7.08 0.61 -18.58
N GLY A 154 -5.76 0.59 -18.79
CA GLY A 154 -4.78 0.40 -17.72
C GLY A 154 -4.92 1.42 -16.59
N GLY A 155 -5.04 2.70 -16.94
CA GLY A 155 -5.24 3.78 -15.97
C GLY A 155 -6.58 3.70 -15.25
N GLU A 156 -7.67 3.32 -15.94
CA GLU A 156 -8.97 3.11 -15.30
C GLU A 156 -8.93 1.94 -14.31
N ARG A 157 -8.27 0.82 -14.67
CA ARG A 157 -8.05 -0.30 -13.72
C ARG A 157 -7.26 0.14 -12.48
N GLN A 158 -6.23 0.95 -12.68
CA GLN A 158 -5.44 1.48 -11.56
C GLN A 158 -6.26 2.39 -10.65
N ARG A 159 -7.11 3.25 -11.21
CA ARG A 159 -8.03 4.09 -10.44
C ARG A 159 -9.05 3.27 -9.64
N VAL A 160 -9.56 2.16 -10.19
CA VAL A 160 -10.41 1.20 -9.44
C VAL A 160 -9.62 0.57 -8.30
N ALA A 161 -8.36 0.15 -8.52
CA ALA A 161 -7.52 -0.42 -7.47
C ALA A 161 -7.22 0.58 -6.35
N ILE A 162 -7.04 1.86 -6.67
CA ILE A 162 -6.89 2.95 -5.69
C ILE A 162 -8.18 3.15 -4.90
N ALA A 163 -9.33 3.23 -5.55
CA ALA A 163 -10.63 3.34 -4.87
C ALA A 163 -10.87 2.15 -3.92
N ARG A 164 -10.56 0.91 -4.37
CA ARG A 164 -10.62 -0.29 -3.53
C ARG A 164 -9.70 -0.19 -2.31
N ALA A 165 -8.48 0.27 -2.50
CA ALA A 165 -7.52 0.39 -1.40
C ALA A 165 -7.97 1.39 -0.33
N LEU A 166 -8.72 2.43 -0.71
CA LEU A 166 -9.22 3.48 0.18
C LEU A 166 -10.60 3.19 0.79
N ALA A 167 -11.28 2.11 0.39
CA ALA A 167 -12.68 1.85 0.72
C ALA A 167 -12.99 1.84 2.23
N ASN A 168 -12.10 1.28 3.05
CA ASN A 168 -12.24 1.25 4.51
C ASN A 168 -11.62 2.47 5.22
N SER A 169 -11.26 3.53 4.51
CA SER A 169 -10.54 4.70 5.05
C SER A 169 -9.30 4.27 5.86
N PRO A 170 -8.35 3.53 5.24
CA PRO A 170 -7.23 2.93 5.93
C PRO A 170 -6.28 3.99 6.49
N ALA A 171 -5.52 3.63 7.52
CA ALA A 171 -4.47 4.47 8.07
C ALA A 171 -3.29 4.64 7.09
N CYS A 172 -2.99 3.59 6.32
CA CYS A 172 -1.90 3.57 5.36
C CYS A 172 -2.27 2.77 4.11
N VAL A 173 -1.83 3.25 2.94
CA VAL A 173 -1.88 2.51 1.67
C VAL A 173 -0.46 2.10 1.27
N LEU A 174 -0.30 0.82 0.98
CA LEU A 174 0.93 0.20 0.50
C LEU A 174 0.83 0.03 -1.01
N LEU A 175 1.77 0.61 -1.75
CA LEU A 175 1.72 0.65 -3.22
C LEU A 175 3.00 0.01 -3.79
N ASP A 176 2.83 -1.02 -4.60
CA ASP A 176 3.92 -1.69 -5.31
C ASP A 176 3.89 -1.29 -6.77
N GLU A 177 4.84 -0.45 -7.20
CA GLU A 177 4.99 0.08 -8.58
C GLU A 177 3.66 0.60 -9.17
N PRO A 178 2.96 1.55 -8.52
CA PRO A 178 1.58 1.88 -8.85
C PRO A 178 1.37 2.47 -10.25
N THR A 179 2.44 2.87 -10.94
CA THR A 179 2.40 3.44 -12.29
C THR A 179 3.30 2.72 -13.30
N GLY A 180 3.95 1.62 -12.88
CA GLY A 180 4.98 0.94 -13.69
C GLY A 180 4.49 0.34 -15.01
N ASN A 181 3.19 0.12 -15.18
CA ASN A 181 2.58 -0.44 -16.40
C ASN A 181 1.73 0.59 -17.17
N LEU A 182 1.88 1.89 -16.89
CA LEU A 182 1.13 2.96 -17.52
C LEU A 182 2.03 3.79 -18.43
N ASP A 183 1.46 4.37 -19.48
CA ASP A 183 2.13 5.41 -20.28
C ASP A 183 2.36 6.67 -19.44
N GLY A 184 3.27 7.55 -19.89
CA GLY A 184 3.73 8.71 -19.14
C GLY A 184 2.61 9.66 -18.69
N ASP A 185 1.66 9.98 -19.57
CA ASP A 185 0.57 10.92 -19.25
C ASP A 185 -0.41 10.31 -18.26
N THR A 186 -0.77 9.04 -18.48
CA THR A 186 -1.63 8.29 -17.57
C THR A 186 -0.97 8.11 -16.20
N ALA A 187 0.33 7.80 -16.17
CA ALA A 187 1.12 7.69 -14.94
C ALA A 187 1.11 9.00 -14.15
N ALA A 188 1.40 10.13 -14.82
CA ALA A 188 1.37 11.45 -14.19
C ALA A 188 -0.01 11.80 -13.60
N SER A 189 -1.08 11.46 -14.32
CA SER A 189 -2.45 11.67 -13.87
C SER A 189 -2.80 10.82 -12.62
N VAL A 190 -2.39 9.54 -12.59
CA VAL A 190 -2.59 8.65 -11.45
C VAL A 190 -1.76 9.08 -10.25
N GLN A 191 -0.51 9.51 -10.45
CA GLN A 191 0.34 10.06 -9.40
C GLN A 191 -0.26 11.33 -8.78
N ALA A 192 -0.77 12.26 -9.60
CA ALA A 192 -1.43 13.47 -9.11
C ALA A 192 -2.65 13.13 -8.24
N LEU A 193 -3.49 12.21 -8.70
CA LEU A 193 -4.65 11.70 -7.97
C LEU A 193 -4.27 11.09 -6.60
N LEU A 194 -3.22 10.26 -6.55
CA LEU A 194 -2.75 9.66 -5.29
C LEU A 194 -2.35 10.73 -4.26
N LEU A 195 -1.63 11.78 -4.70
CA LEU A 195 -1.21 12.88 -3.83
C LEU A 195 -2.38 13.76 -3.36
N GLU A 196 -3.38 13.97 -4.22
CA GLU A 196 -4.60 14.67 -3.87
C GLU A 196 -5.38 13.89 -2.78
N LEU A 197 -5.64 12.60 -3.02
CA LEU A 197 -6.34 11.74 -2.07
C LEU A 197 -5.60 11.61 -0.72
N ASN A 198 -4.26 11.52 -0.74
CA ASN A 198 -3.46 11.54 0.50
C ASN A 198 -3.72 12.82 1.32
N ARG A 199 -3.68 14.00 0.67
CA ARG A 199 -3.91 15.30 1.36
C ARG A 199 -5.31 15.40 1.94
N GLU A 200 -6.33 14.98 1.17
CA GLU A 200 -7.73 15.08 1.58
C GLU A 200 -8.09 14.09 2.69
N LEU A 201 -7.64 12.84 2.55
CA LEU A 201 -8.01 11.75 3.47
C LEU A 201 -7.04 11.61 4.65
N GLN A 202 -5.88 12.27 4.61
CA GLN A 202 -4.82 12.14 5.60
C GLN A 202 -4.40 10.68 5.82
N THR A 203 -4.49 9.88 4.75
CA THR A 203 -4.03 8.48 4.69
C THR A 203 -2.56 8.47 4.30
N SER A 204 -1.72 7.75 5.03
CA SER A 204 -0.28 7.66 4.72
C SER A 204 -0.04 6.79 3.49
N LEU A 205 1.03 7.09 2.73
CA LEU A 205 1.42 6.32 1.55
C LEU A 205 2.82 5.75 1.71
N VAL A 206 2.96 4.46 1.44
CA VAL A 206 4.26 3.78 1.28
C VAL A 206 4.33 3.29 -0.16
N ILE A 207 5.21 3.88 -0.96
CA ILE A 207 5.34 3.57 -2.38
C ILE A 207 6.67 2.88 -2.62
N VAL A 208 6.63 1.64 -3.08
CA VAL A 208 7.80 0.96 -3.65
C VAL A 208 7.85 1.30 -5.13
N THR A 209 8.96 1.87 -5.59
CA THR A 209 9.11 2.27 -6.99
C THR A 209 10.57 2.35 -7.43
N HIS A 210 10.80 2.21 -8.73
CA HIS A 210 12.04 2.57 -9.41
C HIS A 210 11.94 3.93 -10.13
N ASP A 211 10.74 4.54 -10.16
CA ASP A 211 10.50 5.87 -10.73
C ASP A 211 10.97 6.94 -9.74
N MET A 212 12.14 7.53 -10.02
CA MET A 212 12.72 8.59 -9.20
C MET A 212 11.92 9.90 -9.26
N GLN A 213 11.17 10.16 -10.34
CA GLN A 213 10.30 11.34 -10.42
C GLN A 213 9.14 11.24 -9.42
N LEU A 214 8.54 10.05 -9.31
CA LEU A 214 7.55 9.78 -8.29
C LEU A 214 8.16 9.82 -6.89
N ALA A 215 9.35 9.22 -6.70
CA ALA A 215 10.03 9.17 -5.41
C ALA A 215 10.31 10.57 -4.84
N HIS A 216 10.78 11.52 -5.67
CA HIS A 216 11.05 12.91 -5.26
C HIS A 216 9.80 13.74 -4.92
N ARG A 217 8.60 13.21 -5.17
CA ARG A 217 7.33 13.85 -4.75
C ARG A 217 6.88 13.43 -3.35
N MET A 218 7.59 12.50 -2.72
CA MET A 218 7.30 12.00 -1.36
C MET A 218 8.02 12.86 -0.31
N ASP A 219 7.58 12.75 0.93
CA ASP A 219 8.17 13.49 2.05
C ASP A 219 9.53 12.92 2.45
N ARG A 220 9.72 11.59 2.28
CA ARG A 220 10.99 10.90 2.53
C ARG A 220 11.28 9.87 1.45
N ILE A 221 12.56 9.71 1.12
CA ILE A 221 13.06 8.69 0.20
C ILE A 221 13.96 7.74 0.98
N LEU A 222 13.65 6.47 0.94
CA LEU A 222 14.37 5.40 1.62
C LEU A 222 14.97 4.46 0.57
N ALA A 223 16.29 4.26 0.59
CA ALA A 223 16.95 3.30 -0.26
C ALA A 223 17.05 1.95 0.44
N LEU A 224 16.58 0.88 -0.21
CA LEU A 224 16.74 -0.49 0.25
C LEU A 224 17.90 -1.12 -0.54
N ALA A 225 19.00 -1.40 0.15
CA ALA A 225 20.20 -2.04 -0.41
C ALA A 225 20.77 -3.03 0.62
N ASP A 226 21.23 -4.16 0.16
CA ASP A 226 21.85 -5.22 0.99
C ASP A 226 20.99 -5.60 2.23
N GLY A 227 19.68 -5.62 2.04
CA GLY A 227 18.69 -5.93 3.07
C GLY A 227 18.51 -4.85 4.13
N ARG A 228 19.09 -3.67 3.97
CA ARG A 228 19.02 -2.54 4.91
C ARG A 228 18.32 -1.33 4.29
N LEU A 229 17.61 -0.58 5.14
CA LEU A 229 16.94 0.64 4.73
C LEU A 229 17.75 1.86 5.19
N GLN A 230 18.02 2.78 4.28
CA GLN A 230 18.75 4.02 4.55
C GLN A 230 17.96 5.21 3.99
N GLU A 231 17.85 6.26 4.78
CA GLU A 231 17.25 7.50 4.29
C GLU A 231 18.24 8.21 3.37
N THR A 232 17.78 8.56 2.17
CA THR A 232 18.57 9.35 1.21
C THR A 232 18.14 10.81 1.30
N ALA A 233 19.11 11.72 1.20
CA ALA A 233 18.80 13.14 1.05
C ALA A 233 17.91 13.34 -0.20
N ALA A 234 16.83 14.08 -0.04
CA ALA A 234 15.91 14.47 -1.11
C ALA A 234 16.58 15.45 -2.10
#